data_61b6efb6b77d287d2d066f521e7ba27f
#
_entry.id   61b6efb6b77d287d2d066f521e7ba27f
#
_cell.length_a   1.000
_cell.length_b   1.000
_cell.length_c   1.000
_cell.angle_alpha   90.00
_cell.angle_beta   90.00
_cell.angle_gamma   90.00
#
_symmetry.space_group_name_H-M   'P 1'
#
loop_
_entity.id
_entity.type
_entity.pdbx_description
1 polymer ?
#
loop_
_entity_poly.entity_id
_entity_poly.type
_entity_poly.pdbx_seq_one_letter_code
_entity_poly.pdbx_strand_id
1 'polypeptide(L)'
;MNSITMKMQADKLIRMALQEDITSEDVSTNAVMRSAVKATVDLIAKEDGIIAGLDVYARVFQILDEKTEISFNFKDGEAVKKGDLLGTVTGDIRVLLSGERVALNYLQRMSGIATYTKQVSKLLEGSKVTLLDTRKTTPNCRVFEKYAVRIGGGCNHRYNLSDGVLLKDNHIGAAGSVAKAVAMAKEYAPFVRKIEIEVETMEQVKEAVEAGADIIMLDNMTPEMMKEAVELIAGRAQTECSGNITKENIAKILETGVDFVSSGALTHSAPILDISMKNLHAI
;
A
#
# COMPACT_ATOMS: atom_id res chain seq x y z
N MET A 1 -11.54 4.87 -2.31
CA MET A 1 -11.79 3.38 -2.24
C MET A 1 -13.23 3.12 -2.64
N ASN A 2 -13.58 1.97 -3.25
CA ASN A 2 -14.99 1.73 -3.56
C ASN A 2 -15.81 1.44 -2.27
N SER A 3 -17.13 1.74 -2.33
CA SER A 3 -18.02 1.68 -1.16
C SER A 3 -18.20 0.26 -0.60
N ILE A 4 -18.10 -0.78 -1.43
CA ILE A 4 -18.23 -2.18 -0.99
C ILE A 4 -16.99 -2.58 -0.17
N THR A 5 -15.80 -2.33 -0.69
CA THR A 5 -14.54 -2.60 0.04
C THR A 5 -14.48 -1.81 1.34
N MET A 6 -14.92 -0.53 1.33
CA MET A 6 -15.00 0.28 2.54
C MET A 6 -15.85 -0.41 3.61
N LYS A 7 -17.08 -0.77 3.29
CA LYS A 7 -18.02 -1.39 4.25
C LYS A 7 -17.56 -2.79 4.71
N MET A 8 -17.03 -3.61 3.80
CA MET A 8 -16.72 -5.01 4.12
C MET A 8 -15.37 -5.20 4.79
N GLN A 9 -14.39 -4.36 4.51
CA GLN A 9 -13.02 -4.53 4.99
C GLN A 9 -12.55 -3.37 5.87
N ALA A 10 -12.76 -2.11 5.46
CA ALA A 10 -12.23 -0.95 6.15
C ALA A 10 -13.02 -0.59 7.42
N ASP A 11 -14.36 -0.62 7.40
CA ASP A 11 -15.20 -0.21 8.54
C ASP A 11 -14.86 -0.97 9.83
N LYS A 12 -14.60 -2.27 9.75
CA LYS A 12 -14.21 -3.08 10.91
C LYS A 12 -12.90 -2.56 11.52
N LEU A 13 -11.92 -2.28 10.69
CA LEU A 13 -10.59 -1.83 11.12
C LEU A 13 -10.66 -0.40 11.68
N ILE A 14 -11.44 0.48 11.05
CA ILE A 14 -11.66 1.84 11.54
C ILE A 14 -12.35 1.81 12.91
N ARG A 15 -13.37 0.96 13.10
CA ARG A 15 -14.03 0.79 14.40
C ARG A 15 -13.08 0.29 15.48
N MET A 16 -12.19 -0.65 15.13
CA MET A 16 -11.17 -1.14 16.06
C MET A 16 -10.19 -0.03 16.47
N ALA A 17 -9.75 0.80 15.51
CA ALA A 17 -8.88 1.93 15.79
C ALA A 17 -9.58 3.01 16.66
N LEU A 18 -10.86 3.28 16.42
CA LEU A 18 -11.66 4.17 17.27
C LEU A 18 -11.84 3.60 18.69
N GLN A 19 -12.05 2.29 18.82
CA GLN A 19 -12.17 1.62 20.12
C GLN A 19 -10.84 1.59 20.90
N GLU A 20 -9.71 1.52 20.19
CA GLU A 20 -8.38 1.64 20.79
C GLU A 20 -8.16 3.03 21.39
N ASP A 21 -8.56 4.08 20.68
CA ASP A 21 -8.38 5.47 21.09
C ASP A 21 -9.44 5.94 22.10
N ILE A 22 -10.67 5.43 22.01
CA ILE A 22 -11.81 5.79 22.84
C ILE A 22 -12.32 4.52 23.57
N THR A 23 -11.69 4.16 24.70
CA THR A 23 -12.08 2.95 25.45
C THR A 23 -13.34 3.15 26.30
N SER A 24 -13.50 4.32 26.92
CA SER A 24 -14.65 4.68 27.74
C SER A 24 -15.19 6.07 27.40
N GLU A 25 -14.30 7.05 27.30
CA GLU A 25 -14.66 8.45 26.98
C GLU A 25 -13.44 9.23 26.48
N ASP A 26 -13.70 10.37 25.81
CA ASP A 26 -12.71 11.44 25.59
C ASP A 26 -12.81 12.43 26.74
N VAL A 27 -11.96 12.26 27.74
CA VAL A 27 -11.96 13.07 28.99
C VAL A 27 -11.78 14.56 28.67
N SER A 28 -10.86 14.88 27.74
CA SER A 28 -10.57 16.28 27.37
C SER A 28 -11.77 16.96 26.73
N THR A 29 -12.36 16.30 25.75
CA THR A 29 -13.55 16.80 25.07
C THR A 29 -14.73 16.93 26.01
N ASN A 30 -15.01 15.90 26.82
CA ASN A 30 -16.13 15.91 27.77
C ASN A 30 -15.97 16.96 28.87
N ALA A 31 -14.74 17.28 29.27
CA ALA A 31 -14.46 18.31 30.28
C ALA A 31 -14.87 19.73 29.77
N VAL A 32 -14.67 20.00 28.47
CA VAL A 32 -14.89 21.35 27.91
C VAL A 32 -16.19 21.47 27.10
N MET A 33 -16.69 20.37 26.52
CA MET A 33 -17.90 20.33 25.68
C MET A 33 -18.98 19.42 26.29
N ARG A 34 -19.80 20.01 27.15
CA ARG A 34 -20.87 19.29 27.88
C ARG A 34 -22.15 19.05 27.06
N SER A 35 -22.29 19.71 25.92
CA SER A 35 -23.44 19.61 25.02
C SER A 35 -23.01 19.61 23.57
N ALA A 36 -23.88 19.13 22.67
CA ALA A 36 -23.67 19.20 21.23
C ALA A 36 -23.60 20.69 20.77
N VAL A 37 -22.56 21.01 20.04
CA VAL A 37 -22.37 22.32 19.38
C VAL A 37 -21.92 22.03 17.95
N LYS A 38 -22.61 22.59 16.96
CA LYS A 38 -22.21 22.49 15.56
C LYS A 38 -20.95 23.35 15.35
N ALA A 39 -19.93 22.71 14.74
CA ALA A 39 -18.64 23.35 14.48
C ALA A 39 -18.10 22.97 13.14
N THR A 40 -17.14 23.72 12.64
CA THR A 40 -16.37 23.38 11.45
C THR A 40 -14.87 23.44 11.75
N VAL A 41 -14.06 22.66 11.02
CA VAL A 41 -12.61 22.58 11.16
C VAL A 41 -11.96 22.38 9.79
N ASP A 42 -10.83 23.04 9.57
CA ASP A 42 -10.05 22.98 8.34
C ASP A 42 -9.07 21.81 8.38
N LEU A 43 -8.96 21.07 7.26
CA LEU A 43 -7.94 20.05 7.00
C LEU A 43 -6.85 20.67 6.13
N ILE A 44 -5.60 20.75 6.64
CA ILE A 44 -4.50 21.50 6.01
C ILE A 44 -3.27 20.61 5.82
N ALA A 45 -2.69 20.62 4.60
CA ALA A 45 -1.41 20.00 4.32
C ALA A 45 -0.26 20.78 4.99
N LYS A 46 0.65 20.09 5.66
CA LYS A 46 1.84 20.66 6.30
C LYS A 46 3.13 20.39 5.50
N GLU A 47 3.04 19.53 4.49
CA GLU A 47 4.12 19.15 3.59
C GLU A 47 3.60 19.00 2.17
N ASP A 48 4.51 19.04 1.19
CA ASP A 48 4.23 18.73 -0.21
C ASP A 48 4.12 17.20 -0.38
N GLY A 49 3.11 16.72 -1.11
CA GLY A 49 2.97 15.29 -1.33
C GLY A 49 1.81 14.91 -2.24
N ILE A 50 1.45 13.64 -2.20
CA ILE A 50 0.29 13.07 -2.90
C ILE A 50 -0.75 12.69 -1.86
N ILE A 51 -1.95 13.25 -1.97
CA ILE A 51 -3.04 12.91 -1.05
C ILE A 51 -3.62 11.54 -1.38
N ALA A 52 -3.88 10.72 -0.35
CA ALA A 52 -4.53 9.42 -0.49
C ALA A 52 -5.28 9.02 0.78
N GLY A 53 -6.52 8.56 0.64
CA GLY A 53 -7.33 8.08 1.76
C GLY A 53 -8.39 9.06 2.25
N LEU A 54 -8.79 10.04 1.45
CA LEU A 54 -9.84 11.01 1.81
C LEU A 54 -11.16 10.33 2.19
N ASP A 55 -11.57 9.28 1.47
CA ASP A 55 -12.78 8.51 1.82
C ASP A 55 -12.64 7.80 3.18
N VAL A 56 -11.43 7.32 3.52
CA VAL A 56 -11.15 6.66 4.80
C VAL A 56 -11.18 7.68 5.93
N TYR A 57 -10.58 8.83 5.73
CA TYR A 57 -10.63 9.97 6.65
C TYR A 57 -12.08 10.38 6.94
N ALA A 58 -12.89 10.59 5.91
CA ALA A 58 -14.30 10.94 6.05
C ALA A 58 -15.09 9.85 6.80
N ARG A 59 -14.78 8.57 6.50
CA ARG A 59 -15.47 7.43 7.09
C ARG A 59 -15.29 7.33 8.60
N VAL A 60 -14.14 7.75 9.14
CA VAL A 60 -13.89 7.80 10.59
C VAL A 60 -14.96 8.66 11.29
N PHE A 61 -15.20 9.87 10.80
CA PHE A 61 -16.21 10.76 11.37
C PHE A 61 -17.63 10.24 11.17
N GLN A 62 -17.94 9.71 9.99
CA GLN A 62 -19.26 9.15 9.67
C GLN A 62 -19.61 7.92 10.51
N ILE A 63 -18.61 7.17 11.01
CA ILE A 63 -18.82 6.06 11.94
C ILE A 63 -19.21 6.57 13.33
N LEU A 64 -18.67 7.71 13.75
CA LEU A 64 -19.01 8.37 15.02
C LEU A 64 -20.36 9.10 14.95
N ASP A 65 -20.61 9.82 13.84
CA ASP A 65 -21.90 10.48 13.57
C ASP A 65 -22.13 10.59 12.05
N GLU A 66 -23.16 9.91 11.55
CA GLU A 66 -23.52 9.91 10.13
C GLU A 66 -23.93 11.29 9.59
N LYS A 67 -24.24 12.25 10.48
CA LYS A 67 -24.59 13.62 10.12
C LYS A 67 -23.37 14.51 9.86
N THR A 68 -22.16 14.02 10.12
CA THR A 68 -20.94 14.79 9.84
C THR A 68 -20.79 15.00 8.33
N GLU A 69 -20.66 16.26 7.93
CA GLU A 69 -20.50 16.69 6.55
C GLU A 69 -19.03 16.97 6.26
N ILE A 70 -18.48 16.40 5.17
CA ILE A 70 -17.10 16.64 4.77
C ILE A 70 -17.08 17.14 3.32
N SER A 71 -16.35 18.23 3.10
CA SER A 71 -16.12 18.80 1.76
C SER A 71 -14.63 18.81 1.47
N PHE A 72 -14.20 18.16 0.38
CA PHE A 72 -12.81 18.11 -0.04
C PHE A 72 -12.57 19.01 -1.26
N ASN A 73 -11.44 19.72 -1.26
CA ASN A 73 -10.94 20.52 -2.38
C ASN A 73 -10.05 19.73 -3.32
N PHE A 74 -9.63 18.52 -2.91
CA PHE A 74 -8.73 17.64 -3.62
C PHE A 74 -9.32 16.23 -3.72
N LYS A 75 -8.75 15.42 -4.63
CA LYS A 75 -9.07 14.01 -4.82
C LYS A 75 -7.84 13.16 -4.55
N ASP A 76 -8.05 11.90 -4.18
CA ASP A 76 -6.95 10.93 -4.06
C ASP A 76 -6.13 10.88 -5.36
N GLY A 77 -4.80 10.98 -5.23
CA GLY A 77 -3.85 11.01 -6.34
C GLY A 77 -3.39 12.42 -6.75
N GLU A 78 -4.05 13.47 -6.30
CA GLU A 78 -3.63 14.83 -6.60
C GLU A 78 -2.43 15.25 -5.74
N ALA A 79 -1.56 16.07 -6.33
CA ALA A 79 -0.43 16.66 -5.64
C ALA A 79 -0.91 17.85 -4.81
N VAL A 80 -0.45 17.91 -3.55
CA VAL A 80 -0.74 18.97 -2.62
C VAL A 80 0.54 19.68 -2.20
N LYS A 81 0.41 20.93 -1.80
CA LYS A 81 1.49 21.79 -1.30
C LYS A 81 1.27 22.12 0.17
N LYS A 82 2.38 22.34 0.87
CA LYS A 82 2.33 22.88 2.24
C LYS A 82 1.48 24.15 2.30
N GLY A 83 0.46 24.14 3.18
CA GLY A 83 -0.49 25.23 3.37
C GLY A 83 -1.81 25.07 2.61
N ASP A 84 -1.92 24.10 1.71
CA ASP A 84 -3.18 23.87 0.99
C ASP A 84 -4.30 23.46 1.94
N LEU A 85 -5.47 24.07 1.75
CA LEU A 85 -6.72 23.69 2.39
C LEU A 85 -7.28 22.44 1.66
N LEU A 86 -7.09 21.27 2.25
CA LEU A 86 -7.52 20.00 1.67
C LEU A 86 -9.04 19.82 1.70
N GLY A 87 -9.69 20.44 2.68
CA GLY A 87 -11.13 20.39 2.87
C GLY A 87 -11.56 20.88 4.23
N THR A 88 -12.86 20.74 4.51
CA THR A 88 -13.48 21.11 5.79
C THR A 88 -14.36 19.97 6.29
N VAL A 89 -14.41 19.83 7.63
CA VAL A 89 -15.29 18.88 8.31
C VAL A 89 -16.25 19.66 9.21
N THR A 90 -17.55 19.42 9.07
CA THR A 90 -18.60 20.10 9.80
C THR A 90 -19.49 19.10 10.54
N GLY A 91 -19.67 19.27 11.85
CA GLY A 91 -20.46 18.34 12.67
C GLY A 91 -20.52 18.75 14.13
N ASP A 92 -20.90 17.81 15.01
CA ASP A 92 -20.80 18.01 16.45
C ASP A 92 -19.31 18.14 16.85
N ILE A 93 -18.97 19.24 17.53
CA ILE A 93 -17.60 19.54 17.97
C ILE A 93 -16.94 18.37 18.72
N ARG A 94 -17.73 17.59 19.47
CA ARG A 94 -17.24 16.41 20.22
C ARG A 94 -16.82 15.32 19.27
N VAL A 95 -17.57 15.09 18.19
CA VAL A 95 -17.23 14.12 17.14
C VAL A 95 -15.96 14.54 16.41
N LEU A 96 -15.85 15.85 16.09
CA LEU A 96 -14.67 16.39 15.40
C LEU A 96 -13.39 16.21 16.23
N LEU A 97 -13.46 16.52 17.53
CA LEU A 97 -12.33 16.40 18.46
C LEU A 97 -11.95 14.93 18.71
N SER A 98 -12.93 14.06 19.00
CA SER A 98 -12.65 12.66 19.33
C SER A 98 -12.24 11.82 18.11
N GLY A 99 -12.66 12.18 16.91
CA GLY A 99 -12.30 11.46 15.67
C GLY A 99 -10.99 11.91 15.02
N GLU A 100 -10.48 13.10 15.38
CA GLU A 100 -9.35 13.76 14.74
C GLU A 100 -8.13 12.86 14.59
N ARG A 101 -7.67 12.26 15.70
CA ARG A 101 -6.40 11.52 15.71
C ARG A 101 -6.46 10.28 14.82
N VAL A 102 -7.51 9.48 14.95
CA VAL A 102 -7.68 8.27 14.12
C VAL A 102 -7.81 8.62 12.65
N ALA A 103 -8.59 9.66 12.32
CA ALA A 103 -8.76 10.12 10.95
C ALA A 103 -7.43 10.59 10.33
N LEU A 104 -6.67 11.42 11.05
CA LEU A 104 -5.36 11.89 10.61
C LEU A 104 -4.34 10.76 10.48
N ASN A 105 -4.31 9.80 11.40
CA ASN A 105 -3.37 8.67 11.32
C ASN A 105 -3.54 7.88 10.03
N TYR A 106 -4.77 7.59 9.61
CA TYR A 106 -5.04 6.93 8.34
C TYR A 106 -4.63 7.81 7.15
N LEU A 107 -5.07 9.06 7.11
CA LEU A 107 -4.81 9.96 5.98
C LEU A 107 -3.32 10.24 5.81
N GLN A 108 -2.61 10.54 6.90
CA GLN A 108 -1.17 10.80 6.91
C GLN A 108 -0.38 9.57 6.44
N ARG A 109 -0.73 8.37 6.95
CA ARG A 109 -0.07 7.11 6.55
C ARG A 109 -0.29 6.80 5.08
N MET A 110 -1.53 6.87 4.61
CA MET A 110 -1.88 6.56 3.21
C MET A 110 -1.26 7.58 2.25
N SER A 111 -1.32 8.86 2.58
CA SER A 111 -0.71 9.92 1.76
C SER A 111 0.82 9.82 1.73
N GLY A 112 1.45 9.43 2.83
CA GLY A 112 2.88 9.18 2.88
C GLY A 112 3.30 8.02 1.97
N ILE A 113 2.58 6.91 1.99
CA ILE A 113 2.79 5.76 1.09
C ILE A 113 2.60 6.18 -0.38
N ALA A 114 1.54 6.91 -0.69
CA ALA A 114 1.29 7.38 -2.06
C ALA A 114 2.39 8.34 -2.53
N THR A 115 2.85 9.24 -1.66
CA THR A 115 3.94 10.18 -1.95
C THR A 115 5.25 9.44 -2.24
N TYR A 116 5.64 8.51 -1.37
CA TYR A 116 6.86 7.71 -1.55
C TYR A 116 6.77 6.84 -2.81
N THR A 117 5.64 6.18 -3.03
CA THR A 117 5.41 5.39 -4.25
C THR A 117 5.51 6.26 -5.50
N LYS A 118 4.95 7.48 -5.49
CA LYS A 118 5.08 8.42 -6.63
C LYS A 118 6.53 8.82 -6.90
N GLN A 119 7.33 9.03 -5.85
CA GLN A 119 8.75 9.32 -6.00
C GLN A 119 9.51 8.16 -6.66
N VAL A 120 9.23 6.91 -6.21
CA VAL A 120 9.86 5.71 -6.77
C VAL A 120 9.39 5.45 -8.21
N SER A 121 8.09 5.55 -8.48
CA SER A 121 7.52 5.30 -9.82
C SER A 121 8.06 6.27 -10.88
N LYS A 122 8.34 7.53 -10.50
CA LYS A 122 8.96 8.50 -11.40
C LYS A 122 10.35 8.08 -11.89
N LEU A 123 11.09 7.33 -11.09
CA LEU A 123 12.41 6.81 -11.47
C LEU A 123 12.33 5.71 -12.54
N LEU A 124 11.14 5.12 -12.73
CA LEU A 124 10.86 4.10 -13.73
C LEU A 124 10.14 4.65 -14.98
N GLU A 125 9.85 5.96 -15.02
CA GLU A 125 9.16 6.58 -16.17
C GLU A 125 9.97 6.39 -17.46
N GLY A 126 9.29 6.00 -18.54
CA GLY A 126 9.90 5.70 -19.84
C GLY A 126 10.47 4.28 -19.98
N SER A 127 10.49 3.48 -18.91
CA SER A 127 10.84 2.07 -18.97
C SER A 127 9.61 1.16 -19.10
N LYS A 128 9.83 -0.13 -19.42
CA LYS A 128 8.77 -1.16 -19.39
C LYS A 128 8.52 -1.74 -17.98
N VAL A 129 9.37 -1.40 -17.02
CA VAL A 129 9.36 -2.02 -15.68
C VAL A 129 8.17 -1.52 -14.87
N THR A 130 7.40 -2.46 -14.34
CA THR A 130 6.25 -2.17 -13.46
C THR A 130 6.66 -2.28 -11.99
N LEU A 131 6.39 -1.21 -11.20
CA LEU A 131 6.63 -1.18 -9.76
C LEU A 131 5.51 -1.91 -9.00
N LEU A 132 5.88 -2.88 -8.18
CA LEU A 132 4.96 -3.66 -7.34
C LEU A 132 5.20 -3.40 -5.85
N ASP A 133 4.12 -3.50 -5.07
CA ASP A 133 4.21 -3.64 -3.62
C ASP A 133 4.53 -5.08 -3.21
N THR A 134 4.44 -5.37 -1.91
CA THR A 134 4.63 -6.71 -1.36
C THR A 134 3.57 -7.01 -0.28
N ARG A 135 3.69 -8.15 0.41
CA ARG A 135 2.94 -8.45 1.63
C ARG A 135 3.57 -7.91 2.92
N LYS A 136 4.69 -7.18 2.83
CA LYS A 136 5.37 -6.53 3.96
C LYS A 136 4.61 -5.25 4.37
N THR A 137 3.35 -5.43 4.77
CA THR A 137 2.44 -4.35 5.22
C THR A 137 2.28 -4.38 6.73
N THR A 138 1.88 -3.25 7.33
CA THR A 138 1.46 -3.20 8.72
C THR A 138 0.30 -4.20 8.96
N PRO A 139 0.35 -5.05 9.99
CA PRO A 139 -0.75 -5.96 10.29
C PRO A 139 -2.10 -5.22 10.34
N ASN A 140 -3.11 -5.83 9.73
CA ASN A 140 -4.47 -5.30 9.56
C ASN A 140 -4.59 -4.03 8.68
N CYS A 141 -3.51 -3.36 8.31
CA CYS A 141 -3.57 -2.13 7.48
C CYS A 141 -3.43 -2.38 5.96
N ARG A 142 -3.33 -3.64 5.51
CA ARG A 142 -3.03 -3.99 4.10
C ARG A 142 -4.01 -3.39 3.10
N VAL A 143 -5.29 -3.34 3.42
CA VAL A 143 -6.32 -2.75 2.55
C VAL A 143 -6.06 -1.28 2.27
N PHE A 144 -5.60 -0.55 3.26
CA PHE A 144 -5.28 0.87 3.16
C PHE A 144 -3.93 1.09 2.45
N GLU A 145 -2.90 0.34 2.84
CA GLU A 145 -1.54 0.51 2.33
C GLU A 145 -1.44 0.12 0.84
N LYS A 146 -2.04 -1.01 0.43
CA LYS A 146 -2.09 -1.40 -0.98
C LYS A 146 -2.93 -0.46 -1.85
N TYR A 147 -4.01 0.11 -1.31
CA TYR A 147 -4.75 1.17 -1.98
C TYR A 147 -3.86 2.40 -2.21
N ALA A 148 -3.13 2.83 -1.18
CA ALA A 148 -2.24 4.00 -1.26
C ALA A 148 -1.10 3.82 -2.28
N VAL A 149 -0.52 2.60 -2.38
CA VAL A 149 0.47 2.28 -3.43
C VAL A 149 -0.10 2.51 -4.82
N ARG A 150 -1.33 2.06 -5.08
CA ARG A 150 -1.98 2.29 -6.38
C ARG A 150 -2.21 3.78 -6.66
N ILE A 151 -2.62 4.54 -5.65
CA ILE A 151 -2.79 5.99 -5.77
C ILE A 151 -1.47 6.68 -6.10
N GLY A 152 -0.35 6.21 -5.55
CA GLY A 152 1.00 6.70 -5.87
C GLY A 152 1.54 6.27 -7.24
N GLY A 153 0.81 5.46 -8.01
CA GLY A 153 1.21 5.00 -9.35
C GLY A 153 1.96 3.68 -9.39
N GLY A 154 2.02 2.94 -8.27
CA GLY A 154 2.47 1.56 -8.23
C GLY A 154 1.34 0.57 -8.56
N CYS A 155 1.69 -0.70 -8.70
CA CYS A 155 0.76 -1.83 -8.87
C CYS A 155 0.80 -2.74 -7.64
N ASN A 156 -0.25 -3.52 -7.44
CA ASN A 156 -0.29 -4.47 -6.34
C ASN A 156 0.24 -5.84 -6.78
N HIS A 157 1.15 -6.41 -6.03
CA HIS A 157 1.43 -7.84 -5.99
C HIS A 157 0.28 -8.57 -5.28
N ARG A 158 0.30 -9.92 -5.24
CA ARG A 158 -0.74 -10.71 -4.57
C ARG A 158 -1.14 -10.11 -3.21
N TYR A 159 -2.45 -10.06 -2.97
CA TYR A 159 -3.00 -9.44 -1.76
C TYR A 159 -2.74 -10.30 -0.51
N ASN A 160 -2.93 -11.63 -0.63
CA ASN A 160 -2.77 -12.58 0.47
C ASN A 160 -2.29 -13.94 -0.04
N LEU A 161 -2.26 -14.95 0.83
CA LEU A 161 -1.81 -16.31 0.49
C LEU A 161 -2.77 -17.05 -0.44
N SER A 162 -4.03 -16.61 -0.51
CA SER A 162 -5.05 -17.24 -1.35
C SER A 162 -5.15 -16.63 -2.76
N ASP A 163 -4.45 -15.52 -3.03
CA ASP A 163 -4.60 -14.77 -4.27
C ASP A 163 -3.76 -15.34 -5.42
N GLY A 164 -2.54 -15.79 -5.13
CA GLY A 164 -1.63 -16.40 -6.10
C GLY A 164 -0.57 -17.28 -5.45
N VAL A 165 0.00 -18.17 -6.24
CA VAL A 165 1.11 -19.03 -5.79
C VAL A 165 2.41 -18.22 -5.85
N LEU A 166 3.19 -18.26 -4.77
CA LEU A 166 4.59 -17.80 -4.73
C LEU A 166 5.38 -18.80 -3.92
N LEU A 167 6.19 -19.55 -4.63
CA LEU A 167 7.11 -20.54 -4.05
C LEU A 167 8.41 -19.84 -3.66
N LYS A 168 8.86 -20.06 -2.44
CA LYS A 168 10.07 -19.47 -1.87
C LYS A 168 11.07 -20.55 -1.46
N ASP A 169 12.25 -20.14 -1.02
CA ASP A 169 13.33 -20.99 -0.53
C ASP A 169 12.85 -22.18 0.34
N ASN A 170 12.04 -21.88 1.36
CA ASN A 170 11.49 -22.90 2.25
C ASN A 170 10.50 -23.86 1.57
N HIS A 171 9.76 -23.40 0.55
CA HIS A 171 8.88 -24.27 -0.23
C HIS A 171 9.71 -25.19 -1.15
N ILE A 172 10.75 -24.64 -1.76
CA ILE A 172 11.70 -25.40 -2.60
C ILE A 172 12.41 -26.46 -1.77
N GLY A 173 12.90 -26.07 -0.57
CA GLY A 173 13.53 -27.00 0.37
C GLY A 173 12.58 -28.12 0.81
N ALA A 174 11.33 -27.82 1.09
CA ALA A 174 10.31 -28.80 1.47
C ALA A 174 9.95 -29.76 0.31
N ALA A 175 9.88 -29.26 -0.93
CA ALA A 175 9.61 -30.06 -2.13
C ALA A 175 10.85 -30.89 -2.60
N GLY A 176 12.06 -30.42 -2.26
CA GLY A 176 13.34 -30.99 -2.59
C GLY A 176 14.00 -30.47 -3.88
N SER A 177 13.29 -29.74 -4.75
CA SER A 177 13.85 -29.00 -5.89
C SER A 177 12.85 -27.97 -6.44
N VAL A 178 13.32 -27.04 -7.27
CA VAL A 178 12.52 -26.06 -7.99
C VAL A 178 11.49 -26.76 -8.89
N ALA A 179 11.92 -27.73 -9.70
CA ALA A 179 11.04 -28.46 -10.62
C ALA A 179 9.91 -29.19 -9.89
N LYS A 180 10.22 -29.86 -8.76
CA LYS A 180 9.20 -30.53 -7.95
C LYS A 180 8.23 -29.54 -7.33
N ALA A 181 8.71 -28.41 -6.79
CA ALA A 181 7.86 -27.39 -6.21
C ALA A 181 6.86 -26.82 -7.23
N VAL A 182 7.34 -26.52 -8.46
CA VAL A 182 6.48 -26.03 -9.55
C VAL A 182 5.49 -27.10 -9.99
N ALA A 183 5.92 -28.37 -10.14
CA ALA A 183 5.02 -29.47 -10.52
C ALA A 183 3.90 -29.68 -9.50
N MET A 184 4.23 -29.73 -8.21
CA MET A 184 3.24 -29.85 -7.12
C MET A 184 2.28 -28.67 -7.09
N ALA A 185 2.77 -27.44 -7.33
CA ALA A 185 1.93 -26.25 -7.41
C ALA A 185 0.97 -26.30 -8.60
N LYS A 186 1.41 -26.78 -9.77
CA LYS A 186 0.56 -26.97 -10.96
C LYS A 186 -0.54 -28.00 -10.74
N GLU A 187 -0.26 -29.06 -10.00
CA GLU A 187 -1.25 -30.08 -9.66
C GLU A 187 -2.31 -29.56 -8.67
N TYR A 188 -1.89 -28.77 -7.68
CA TYR A 188 -2.75 -28.32 -6.58
C TYR A 188 -3.52 -27.03 -6.89
N ALA A 189 -2.89 -26.05 -7.53
CA ALA A 189 -3.48 -24.72 -7.71
C ALA A 189 -4.54 -24.72 -8.82
N PRO A 190 -5.62 -23.92 -8.67
CA PRO A 190 -6.56 -23.69 -9.77
C PRO A 190 -5.85 -23.15 -11.02
N PHE A 191 -6.23 -23.66 -12.20
CA PHE A 191 -5.57 -23.33 -13.48
C PHE A 191 -5.48 -21.83 -13.80
N VAL A 192 -6.36 -21.01 -13.24
CA VAL A 192 -6.38 -19.53 -13.44
C VAL A 192 -5.29 -18.81 -12.67
N ARG A 193 -4.60 -19.46 -11.72
CA ARG A 193 -3.57 -18.85 -10.89
C ARG A 193 -2.19 -19.05 -11.50
N LYS A 194 -1.47 -17.94 -11.67
CA LYS A 194 -0.06 -17.97 -12.01
C LYS A 194 0.77 -18.59 -10.89
N ILE A 195 1.81 -19.30 -11.29
CA ILE A 195 2.82 -19.85 -10.40
C ILE A 195 4.08 -18.99 -10.52
N GLU A 196 4.38 -18.31 -9.44
CA GLU A 196 5.60 -17.55 -9.26
C GLU A 196 6.56 -18.31 -8.38
N ILE A 197 7.87 -18.25 -8.72
CA ILE A 197 8.94 -18.88 -7.94
C ILE A 197 10.10 -17.91 -7.74
N GLU A 198 10.57 -17.82 -6.49
CA GLU A 198 11.73 -17.07 -6.07
C GLU A 198 12.99 -17.91 -6.21
N VAL A 199 14.00 -17.39 -6.91
CA VAL A 199 15.26 -18.08 -7.20
C VAL A 199 16.44 -17.16 -6.96
N GLU A 200 17.56 -17.73 -6.52
CA GLU A 200 18.79 -17.01 -6.14
C GLU A 200 20.00 -17.35 -7.01
N THR A 201 19.94 -18.42 -7.84
CA THR A 201 21.05 -18.86 -8.68
C THR A 201 20.63 -19.09 -10.12
N MET A 202 21.59 -19.04 -11.05
CA MET A 202 21.35 -19.28 -12.47
C MET A 202 20.90 -20.72 -12.76
N GLU A 203 21.33 -21.69 -11.95
CA GLU A 203 20.88 -23.09 -12.02
C GLU A 203 19.38 -23.18 -11.69
N GLN A 204 18.94 -22.49 -10.63
CA GLN A 204 17.52 -22.43 -10.27
C GLN A 204 16.69 -21.69 -11.33
N VAL A 205 17.21 -20.63 -11.95
CA VAL A 205 16.55 -19.97 -13.08
C VAL A 205 16.29 -20.95 -14.21
N LYS A 206 17.31 -21.71 -14.62
CA LYS A 206 17.18 -22.72 -15.67
C LYS A 206 16.14 -23.78 -15.33
N GLU A 207 16.20 -24.31 -14.10
CA GLU A 207 15.24 -25.31 -13.61
C GLU A 207 13.79 -24.74 -13.58
N ALA A 208 13.60 -23.49 -13.14
CA ALA A 208 12.29 -22.84 -13.10
C ALA A 208 11.69 -22.63 -14.51
N VAL A 209 12.52 -22.25 -15.48
CA VAL A 209 12.12 -22.14 -16.89
C VAL A 209 11.72 -23.49 -17.47
N GLU A 210 12.53 -24.54 -17.25
CA GLU A 210 12.24 -25.88 -17.74
C GLU A 210 10.98 -26.48 -17.10
N ALA A 211 10.74 -26.17 -15.81
CA ALA A 211 9.52 -26.55 -15.09
C ALA A 211 8.29 -25.75 -15.54
N GLY A 212 8.46 -24.66 -16.28
CA GLY A 212 7.40 -23.82 -16.82
C GLY A 212 6.69 -23.02 -15.73
N ALA A 213 7.44 -22.33 -14.87
CA ALA A 213 6.90 -21.30 -13.99
C ALA A 213 6.37 -20.12 -14.82
N ASP A 214 5.30 -19.47 -14.37
CA ASP A 214 4.71 -18.32 -15.06
C ASP A 214 5.48 -17.03 -14.79
N ILE A 215 6.02 -16.90 -13.57
CA ILE A 215 6.81 -15.74 -13.13
C ILE A 215 8.05 -16.27 -12.40
N ILE A 216 9.22 -15.73 -12.73
CA ILE A 216 10.49 -16.05 -12.06
C ILE A 216 10.97 -14.79 -11.36
N MET A 217 10.99 -14.82 -10.03
CA MET A 217 11.49 -13.74 -9.19
C MET A 217 12.98 -13.97 -8.93
N LEU A 218 13.79 -13.01 -9.36
CA LEU A 218 15.25 -12.98 -9.20
C LEU A 218 15.54 -12.28 -7.87
N ASP A 219 15.75 -13.06 -6.80
CA ASP A 219 15.92 -12.52 -5.46
C ASP A 219 17.39 -12.30 -5.12
N ASN A 220 17.72 -11.09 -4.66
CA ASN A 220 19.07 -10.66 -4.25
C ASN A 220 20.19 -10.92 -5.29
N MET A 221 19.87 -11.02 -6.58
CA MET A 221 20.85 -11.13 -7.66
C MET A 221 21.47 -9.77 -8.01
N THR A 222 22.72 -9.79 -8.52
CA THR A 222 23.32 -8.58 -9.07
C THR A 222 22.67 -8.16 -10.39
N PRO A 223 22.76 -6.89 -10.81
CA PRO A 223 22.21 -6.48 -12.11
C PRO A 223 22.75 -7.28 -13.29
N GLU A 224 24.00 -7.69 -13.25
CA GLU A 224 24.66 -8.52 -14.27
C GLU A 224 24.02 -9.91 -14.32
N MET A 225 23.83 -10.56 -13.17
CA MET A 225 23.16 -11.87 -13.09
C MET A 225 21.70 -11.76 -13.55
N MET A 226 20.98 -10.69 -13.17
CA MET A 226 19.60 -10.48 -13.62
C MET A 226 19.51 -10.36 -15.15
N LYS A 227 20.46 -9.64 -15.77
CA LYS A 227 20.51 -9.51 -17.24
C LYS A 227 20.73 -10.85 -17.91
N GLU A 228 21.69 -11.66 -17.41
CA GLU A 228 21.93 -13.00 -17.89
C GLU A 228 20.67 -13.91 -17.70
N ALA A 229 20.01 -13.81 -16.55
CA ALA A 229 18.77 -14.53 -16.27
C ALA A 229 17.64 -14.15 -17.24
N VAL A 230 17.45 -12.85 -17.51
CA VAL A 230 16.45 -12.38 -18.47
C VAL A 230 16.74 -12.90 -19.88
N GLU A 231 18.01 -12.89 -20.31
CA GLU A 231 18.43 -13.48 -21.61
C GLU A 231 18.17 -15.00 -21.65
N LEU A 232 18.48 -15.73 -20.57
CA LEU A 232 18.21 -17.16 -20.47
C LEU A 232 16.71 -17.47 -20.49
N ILE A 233 15.89 -16.70 -19.75
CA ILE A 233 14.42 -16.87 -19.70
C ILE A 233 13.82 -16.61 -21.09
N ALA A 234 14.33 -15.64 -21.83
CA ALA A 234 13.96 -15.35 -23.23
C ALA A 234 12.43 -15.25 -23.46
N GLY A 235 11.69 -14.61 -22.54
CA GLY A 235 10.24 -14.40 -22.62
C GLY A 235 9.38 -15.64 -22.35
N ARG A 236 9.96 -16.77 -21.92
CA ARG A 236 9.21 -17.99 -21.55
C ARG A 236 8.46 -17.85 -20.22
N ALA A 237 8.89 -16.94 -19.36
CA ALA A 237 8.24 -16.52 -18.12
C ALA A 237 8.35 -15.01 -17.97
N GLN A 238 7.47 -14.41 -17.18
CA GLN A 238 7.65 -13.04 -16.72
C GLN A 238 8.76 -12.97 -15.67
N THR A 239 9.45 -11.84 -15.60
CA THR A 239 10.61 -11.67 -14.71
C THR A 239 10.33 -10.60 -13.66
N GLU A 240 10.64 -10.90 -12.41
CA GLU A 240 10.55 -9.95 -11.30
C GLU A 240 11.91 -9.81 -10.61
N CYS A 241 12.31 -8.58 -10.30
CA CYS A 241 13.44 -8.30 -9.43
C CYS A 241 12.95 -8.03 -8.00
N SER A 242 13.54 -8.69 -7.02
CA SER A 242 13.28 -8.52 -5.59
C SER A 242 14.59 -8.42 -4.79
N GLY A 243 14.47 -7.98 -3.53
CA GLY A 243 15.59 -7.86 -2.61
C GLY A 243 16.09 -6.44 -2.43
N ASN A 244 15.81 -5.85 -1.25
CA ASN A 244 16.32 -4.53 -0.80
C ASN A 244 16.15 -3.37 -1.80
N ILE A 245 15.07 -3.37 -2.58
CA ILE A 245 14.80 -2.34 -3.58
C ILE A 245 14.30 -1.06 -2.90
N THR A 246 15.01 0.04 -3.12
CA THR A 246 14.71 1.38 -2.65
C THR A 246 14.85 2.40 -3.78
N LYS A 247 14.46 3.66 -3.54
CA LYS A 247 14.62 4.73 -4.54
C LYS A 247 16.08 5.00 -4.91
N GLU A 248 17.02 4.67 -4.03
CA GLU A 248 18.45 4.90 -4.23
C GLU A 248 19.11 3.91 -5.21
N ASN A 249 18.54 2.69 -5.32
CA ASN A 249 19.15 1.63 -6.13
C ASN A 249 18.27 1.18 -7.33
N ILE A 250 16.99 1.53 -7.36
CA ILE A 250 16.04 1.07 -8.40
C ILE A 250 16.47 1.45 -9.82
N ALA A 251 17.18 2.57 -10.00
CA ALA A 251 17.66 2.99 -11.32
C ALA A 251 18.59 1.96 -11.99
N LYS A 252 19.37 1.19 -11.19
CA LYS A 252 20.25 0.13 -11.69
C LYS A 252 19.48 -1.07 -12.27
N ILE A 253 18.20 -1.22 -11.88
CA ILE A 253 17.36 -2.33 -12.35
C ILE A 253 16.84 -2.08 -13.77
N LEU A 254 16.75 -0.81 -14.22
CA LEU A 254 16.21 -0.45 -15.53
C LEU A 254 16.96 -1.12 -16.69
N GLU A 255 18.28 -1.33 -16.54
CA GLU A 255 19.14 -1.92 -17.58
C GLU A 255 19.09 -3.45 -17.61
N THR A 256 18.48 -4.11 -16.60
CA THR A 256 18.45 -5.56 -16.51
C THR A 256 17.43 -6.20 -17.46
N GLY A 257 16.41 -5.45 -17.85
CA GLY A 257 15.38 -5.93 -18.77
C GLY A 257 14.26 -6.74 -18.10
N VAL A 258 14.16 -6.74 -16.76
CA VAL A 258 13.03 -7.37 -16.03
C VAL A 258 11.70 -6.69 -16.32
N ASP A 259 10.59 -7.41 -16.12
CA ASP A 259 9.24 -6.89 -16.34
C ASP A 259 8.69 -6.18 -15.10
N PHE A 260 9.04 -6.68 -13.91
CA PHE A 260 8.56 -6.18 -12.63
C PHE A 260 9.71 -5.91 -11.66
N VAL A 261 9.46 -4.98 -10.75
CA VAL A 261 10.30 -4.76 -9.57
C VAL A 261 9.39 -4.63 -8.35
N SER A 262 9.62 -5.45 -7.32
CA SER A 262 8.87 -5.36 -6.08
C SER A 262 9.68 -4.72 -4.96
N SER A 263 9.03 -3.83 -4.20
CA SER A 263 9.65 -3.15 -3.07
C SER A 263 8.75 -3.14 -1.84
N GLY A 264 9.23 -3.76 -0.76
CA GLY A 264 8.58 -3.67 0.55
C GLY A 264 8.67 -2.28 1.16
N ALA A 265 9.69 -1.50 0.79
CA ALA A 265 9.90 -0.14 1.31
C ALA A 265 8.72 0.80 1.01
N LEU A 266 7.95 0.54 -0.06
CA LEU A 266 6.75 1.32 -0.38
C LEU A 266 5.75 1.35 0.78
N THR A 267 5.71 0.30 1.59
CA THR A 267 4.78 0.18 2.71
C THR A 267 5.46 0.22 4.07
N HIS A 268 6.51 -0.59 4.31
CA HIS A 268 7.09 -0.67 5.66
C HIS A 268 8.05 0.49 6.02
N SER A 269 8.56 1.25 5.03
CA SER A 269 9.53 2.34 5.25
C SER A 269 9.08 3.71 4.74
N ALA A 270 7.90 3.82 4.14
CA ALA A 270 7.36 5.10 3.73
C ALA A 270 7.09 5.99 4.95
N PRO A 271 7.59 7.25 4.99
CA PRO A 271 7.22 8.21 6.02
C PRO A 271 5.74 8.59 5.89
N ILE A 272 5.16 9.14 6.93
CA ILE A 272 3.84 9.78 6.86
C ILE A 272 3.95 11.11 6.11
N LEU A 273 2.83 11.61 5.57
CA LEU A 273 2.70 12.99 5.10
C LEU A 273 2.08 13.83 6.24
N ASP A 274 2.73 14.92 6.63
CA ASP A 274 2.21 15.75 7.73
C ASP A 274 0.96 16.54 7.28
N ILE A 275 -0.16 16.30 7.98
CA ILE A 275 -1.47 16.92 7.75
C ILE A 275 -2.06 17.24 9.12
N SER A 276 -2.79 18.35 9.24
CA SER A 276 -3.40 18.74 10.51
C SER A 276 -4.82 19.29 10.34
N MET A 277 -5.63 19.11 11.36
CA MET A 277 -6.90 19.83 11.55
C MET A 277 -6.62 21.13 12.31
N LYS A 278 -7.14 22.27 11.82
CA LYS A 278 -6.92 23.62 12.37
C LYS A 278 -8.18 24.47 12.28
N ASN A 279 -8.16 25.61 12.95
CA ASN A 279 -9.21 26.62 12.87
C ASN A 279 -10.60 26.10 13.28
N LEU A 280 -10.65 25.18 14.27
CA LEU A 280 -11.93 24.70 14.81
C LEU A 280 -12.72 25.88 15.40
N HIS A 281 -13.96 26.09 14.96
CA HIS A 281 -14.84 27.09 15.48
C HIS A 281 -16.32 26.67 15.40
N ALA A 282 -17.12 27.12 16.36
CA ALA A 282 -18.58 26.92 16.38
C ALA A 282 -19.26 27.74 15.27
N ILE A 283 -20.37 27.21 14.72
CA ILE A 283 -21.17 27.84 13.66
C ILE A 283 -22.66 27.81 14.02
#